data_3cd4c31b1570fc31d9742975f4f1b520
#
_entry.id   3cd4c31b1570fc31d9742975f4f1b520
#
_cell.length_a   1.000
_cell.length_b   1.000
_cell.length_c   1.000
_cell.angle_alpha   90.00
_cell.angle_beta   90.00
_cell.angle_gamma   90.00
#
_symmetry.space_group_name_H-M   'P 1'
#
loop_
_entity.id
_entity.type
_entity.pdbx_description
1 polymer ?
#
loop_
_entity_poly.entity_id
_entity_poly.type
_entity_poly.pdbx_seq_one_letter_code
_entity_poly.pdbx_strand_id
1 'polypeptide(L)'
;MKITVILLCLRLLLAVCNVSGADDVNKPANTTILMVDDHHILYRSGTVRKLKPLKRFSDKPVIAADKLWETTVAYCSVYKSPESGKYQLWYQAWPGRSGCYMCYAESDDGINWIKPELGLLTFNGSSKNNILFKNGYGASVIFDKNDPDPDKRYKSAFW
;
A
#
# COMPACT_ATOMS: atom_id res chain seq x y z
N MET A 1 -54.69 -47.26 -17.25
CA MET A 1 -53.27 -47.32 -17.63
C MET A 1 -52.79 -46.16 -18.50
N LYS A 2 -53.51 -45.02 -18.60
CA LYS A 2 -53.10 -43.84 -19.40
C LYS A 2 -52.83 -42.59 -18.58
N ILE A 3 -53.12 -42.56 -17.29
CA ILE A 3 -52.93 -41.37 -16.42
C ILE A 3 -51.49 -41.30 -15.79
N THR A 4 -50.87 -42.47 -15.64
CA THR A 4 -49.52 -42.53 -15.01
C THR A 4 -48.39 -42.03 -15.92
N VAL A 5 -48.51 -42.11 -17.23
CA VAL A 5 -47.53 -41.68 -18.22
C VAL A 5 -47.50 -40.16 -18.36
N ILE A 6 -48.67 -39.48 -18.21
CA ILE A 6 -48.76 -38.01 -18.31
C ILE A 6 -48.13 -37.34 -17.09
N LEU A 7 -48.25 -37.94 -15.89
CA LEU A 7 -47.60 -37.39 -14.68
C LEU A 7 -46.09 -37.56 -14.71
N LEU A 8 -45.55 -38.58 -15.38
CA LEU A 8 -44.11 -38.81 -15.50
C LEU A 8 -43.47 -37.81 -16.48
N CYS A 9 -44.14 -37.47 -17.58
CA CYS A 9 -43.68 -36.46 -18.52
C CYS A 9 -43.71 -35.04 -17.92
N LEU A 10 -44.70 -34.73 -17.06
CA LEU A 10 -44.80 -33.44 -16.42
C LEU A 10 -43.68 -33.23 -15.34
N ARG A 11 -43.24 -34.33 -14.70
CA ARG A 11 -42.10 -34.25 -13.75
C ARG A 11 -40.74 -34.16 -14.44
N LEU A 12 -40.60 -34.63 -15.68
CA LEU A 12 -39.38 -34.49 -16.45
C LEU A 12 -39.19 -33.07 -17.03
N LEU A 13 -40.29 -32.34 -17.29
CA LEU A 13 -40.21 -30.97 -17.80
C LEU A 13 -39.93 -29.93 -16.72
N LEU A 14 -40.11 -30.26 -15.43
CA LEU A 14 -39.80 -29.37 -14.30
C LEU A 14 -38.35 -29.53 -13.79
N ALA A 15 -37.60 -30.52 -14.28
CA ALA A 15 -36.23 -30.80 -13.84
C ALA A 15 -35.12 -30.06 -14.65
N VAL A 16 -35.50 -29.27 -15.66
CA VAL A 16 -34.54 -28.63 -16.58
C VAL A 16 -34.38 -27.12 -16.35
N CYS A 17 -35.07 -26.55 -15.35
CA CYS A 17 -34.94 -25.12 -15.05
C CYS A 17 -34.31 -24.81 -13.67
N ASN A 18 -33.37 -25.63 -13.21
CA ASN A 18 -32.42 -25.17 -12.19
C ASN A 18 -31.09 -24.91 -12.87
N VAL A 19 -31.00 -23.88 -13.68
CA VAL A 19 -29.75 -23.19 -13.96
C VAL A 19 -29.46 -22.34 -12.74
N SER A 20 -28.92 -23.00 -11.70
CA SER A 20 -28.25 -22.34 -10.61
C SER A 20 -26.92 -21.85 -11.16
N GLY A 21 -26.72 -20.55 -11.12
CA GLY A 21 -25.44 -19.96 -11.43
C GLY A 21 -25.52 -18.98 -12.59
N ALA A 22 -26.42 -18.04 -12.53
CA ALA A 22 -26.08 -16.71 -12.99
C ALA A 22 -25.13 -16.17 -11.91
N ASP A 23 -23.84 -16.47 -12.03
CA ASP A 23 -22.81 -15.67 -11.41
C ASP A 23 -23.16 -14.22 -11.76
N ASP A 24 -23.22 -13.41 -10.75
CA ASP A 24 -23.59 -11.99 -10.81
C ASP A 24 -22.49 -11.25 -11.61
N VAL A 25 -22.52 -11.41 -12.94
CA VAL A 25 -21.57 -10.84 -13.91
C VAL A 25 -21.61 -9.31 -13.87
N ASN A 26 -22.52 -8.72 -13.10
CA ASN A 26 -22.75 -7.29 -13.01
C ASN A 26 -22.37 -6.64 -11.69
N LYS A 27 -21.67 -7.32 -10.79
CA LYS A 27 -21.04 -6.60 -9.70
C LYS A 27 -19.73 -6.03 -10.24
N PRO A 28 -19.62 -4.71 -10.46
CA PRO A 28 -18.34 -4.14 -10.84
C PRO A 28 -17.36 -4.50 -9.72
N ALA A 29 -16.39 -5.35 -10.03
CA ALA A 29 -15.24 -5.48 -9.16
C ALA A 29 -14.78 -4.06 -8.87
N ASN A 30 -14.45 -3.74 -7.61
CA ASN A 30 -13.87 -2.45 -7.23
C ASN A 30 -12.50 -2.32 -7.93
N THR A 31 -12.55 -2.12 -9.24
CA THR A 31 -11.36 -1.98 -10.07
C THR A 31 -11.07 -0.50 -10.19
N THR A 32 -9.96 -0.09 -9.60
CA THR A 32 -9.44 1.26 -9.82
C THR A 32 -8.79 1.31 -11.19
N ILE A 33 -9.33 2.12 -12.09
CA ILE A 33 -8.75 2.38 -13.41
C ILE A 33 -7.91 3.65 -13.32
N LEU A 34 -6.61 3.51 -13.53
CA LEU A 34 -5.70 4.65 -13.66
C LEU A 34 -5.73 5.13 -15.11
N MET A 35 -6.29 6.31 -15.35
CA MET A 35 -6.44 6.91 -16.69
C MET A 35 -5.14 7.54 -17.19
N VAL A 36 -4.01 6.80 -17.06
CA VAL A 36 -2.67 7.29 -17.49
C VAL A 36 -2.47 7.20 -18.99
N ASP A 37 -3.16 6.27 -19.65
CA ASP A 37 -3.16 6.07 -21.11
C ASP A 37 -4.58 5.82 -21.63
N ASP A 38 -4.70 5.36 -22.86
CA ASP A 38 -5.97 5.10 -23.54
C ASP A 38 -6.39 3.63 -23.53
N HIS A 39 -5.68 2.77 -22.82
CA HIS A 39 -5.91 1.32 -22.81
C HIS A 39 -7.38 0.95 -22.47
N HIS A 40 -7.98 1.66 -21.51
CA HIS A 40 -9.35 1.42 -21.05
C HIS A 40 -10.39 2.33 -21.75
N ILE A 41 -9.99 3.06 -22.80
CA ILE A 41 -10.89 3.98 -23.52
C ILE A 41 -11.23 3.38 -24.88
N LEU A 42 -12.45 2.86 -25.00
CA LEU A 42 -12.93 2.30 -26.27
C LEU A 42 -13.23 3.40 -27.31
N TYR A 43 -13.81 4.52 -26.86
CA TYR A 43 -14.21 5.61 -27.74
C TYR A 43 -14.20 6.95 -27.02
N ARG A 44 -13.84 8.03 -27.75
CA ARG A 44 -13.92 9.41 -27.25
C ARG A 44 -14.79 10.26 -28.16
N SER A 45 -15.72 11.01 -27.58
CA SER A 45 -16.46 12.03 -28.26
C SER A 45 -16.59 13.25 -27.35
N GLY A 46 -16.24 14.43 -27.85
CA GLY A 46 -16.37 15.70 -27.13
C GLY A 46 -15.51 15.83 -25.86
N THR A 47 -14.55 14.92 -25.63
CA THR A 47 -13.67 14.92 -24.46
C THR A 47 -12.20 15.07 -24.85
N VAL A 48 -11.45 15.76 -24.02
CA VAL A 48 -10.00 15.96 -24.17
C VAL A 48 -9.29 15.59 -22.88
N ARG A 49 -8.23 14.78 -22.96
CA ARG A 49 -7.37 14.51 -21.80
C ARG A 49 -6.62 15.78 -21.42
N LYS A 50 -6.78 16.21 -20.17
CA LYS A 50 -6.07 17.36 -19.62
C LYS A 50 -5.23 16.92 -18.45
N LEU A 51 -3.91 17.03 -18.56
CA LEU A 51 -3.01 16.85 -17.42
C LEU A 51 -3.16 18.01 -16.46
N LYS A 52 -3.47 17.70 -15.21
CA LYS A 52 -3.42 18.68 -14.12
C LYS A 52 -2.04 18.61 -13.47
N PRO A 53 -1.23 19.67 -13.52
CA PRO A 53 0.07 19.67 -12.86
C PRO A 53 -0.10 19.54 -11.34
N LEU A 54 0.81 18.81 -10.72
CA LEU A 54 0.87 18.73 -9.26
C LEU A 54 1.26 20.10 -8.70
N LYS A 55 0.54 20.51 -7.65
CA LYS A 55 0.89 21.69 -6.88
C LYS A 55 1.69 21.27 -5.65
N ARG A 56 2.86 21.87 -5.46
CA ARG A 56 3.65 21.63 -4.26
C ARG A 56 2.87 22.08 -3.03
N PHE A 57 2.81 21.22 -2.01
CA PHE A 57 2.13 21.54 -0.75
C PHE A 57 2.91 22.57 0.06
N SER A 58 4.24 22.43 0.14
CA SER A 58 5.14 23.29 0.90
C SER A 58 6.49 23.42 0.18
N ASP A 59 7.17 24.56 0.37
CA ASP A 59 8.54 24.76 -0.11
C ASP A 59 9.58 24.07 0.81
N LYS A 60 9.17 23.64 1.99
CA LYS A 60 10.00 22.89 2.93
C LYS A 60 9.70 21.39 2.84
N PRO A 61 10.71 20.51 3.01
CA PRO A 61 10.46 19.08 3.12
C PRO A 61 9.65 18.79 4.38
N VAL A 62 8.72 17.81 4.29
CA VAL A 62 7.93 17.36 5.45
C VAL A 62 8.75 16.51 6.42
N ILE A 63 9.81 15.85 5.94
CA ILE A 63 10.80 15.17 6.77
C ILE A 63 12.17 15.79 6.48
N ALA A 64 12.78 16.42 7.47
CA ALA A 64 14.06 17.10 7.34
C ALA A 64 15.19 16.24 7.92
N ALA A 65 16.40 16.41 7.40
CA ALA A 65 17.63 15.88 7.99
C ALA A 65 18.04 16.76 9.19
N ASP A 66 17.59 16.40 10.38
CA ASP A 66 17.78 17.17 11.61
C ASP A 66 18.48 16.39 12.74
N LYS A 67 18.96 15.17 12.46
CA LYS A 67 19.70 14.32 13.39
C LYS A 67 21.15 14.12 12.94
N LEU A 68 22.02 13.76 13.87
CA LEU A 68 23.45 13.56 13.58
C LEU A 68 23.74 12.47 12.54
N TRP A 69 22.84 11.50 12.39
CA TRP A 69 22.92 10.43 11.39
C TRP A 69 22.24 10.77 10.06
N GLU A 70 21.79 12.01 9.89
CA GLU A 70 20.98 12.46 8.75
C GLU A 70 21.62 13.65 8.03
N THR A 71 22.76 13.45 7.37
CA THR A 71 23.25 14.48 6.43
C THR A 71 22.36 14.54 5.19
N THR A 72 21.84 13.39 4.78
CA THR A 72 20.89 13.25 3.67
C THR A 72 19.80 12.25 4.05
N VAL A 73 18.56 12.53 3.67
CA VAL A 73 17.41 11.61 3.79
C VAL A 73 16.76 11.42 2.44
N ALA A 74 16.40 10.17 2.12
CA ALA A 74 15.78 9.80 0.85
C ALA A 74 15.08 8.42 0.93
N TYR A 75 14.53 7.97 -0.19
CA TYR A 75 13.93 6.64 -0.40
C TYR A 75 12.92 6.27 0.68
N CYS A 76 11.83 7.04 0.71
CA CYS A 76 10.80 6.93 1.72
C CYS A 76 9.72 5.90 1.34
N SER A 77 9.30 5.08 2.29
CA SER A 77 8.07 4.28 2.23
C SER A 77 7.10 4.78 3.29
N VAL A 78 5.90 5.14 2.89
CA VAL A 78 4.85 5.64 3.80
C VAL A 78 3.67 4.70 3.79
N TYR A 79 3.18 4.38 4.98
CA TYR A 79 1.99 3.57 5.16
C TYR A 79 1.11 4.18 6.26
N LYS A 80 -0.21 4.15 6.08
CA LYS A 80 -1.15 4.51 7.13
C LYS A 80 -1.61 3.24 7.83
N SER A 81 -1.22 3.06 9.09
CA SER A 81 -1.60 1.90 9.88
C SER A 81 -3.11 1.86 10.09
N PRO A 82 -3.80 0.77 9.73
CA PRO A 82 -5.22 0.63 10.00
C PRO A 82 -5.50 0.41 11.49
N GLU A 83 -4.51 -0.04 12.25
CA GLU A 83 -4.64 -0.35 13.67
C GLU A 83 -4.53 0.92 14.53
N SER A 84 -3.51 1.74 14.29
CA SER A 84 -3.27 2.98 15.05
C SER A 84 -3.84 4.24 14.40
N GLY A 85 -4.18 4.18 13.10
CA GLY A 85 -4.56 5.34 12.30
C GLY A 85 -3.41 6.31 11.98
N LYS A 86 -2.22 6.07 12.53
CA LYS A 86 -1.03 6.89 12.29
C LYS A 86 -0.39 6.59 10.96
N TYR A 87 0.27 7.59 10.39
CA TYR A 87 1.20 7.40 9.30
C TYR A 87 2.54 6.93 9.84
N GLN A 88 3.11 5.92 9.21
CA GLN A 88 4.41 5.34 9.50
C GLN A 88 5.31 5.59 8.30
N LEU A 89 6.52 6.05 8.54
CA LEU A 89 7.50 6.39 7.53
C LEU A 89 8.80 5.64 7.80
N TRP A 90 9.24 4.88 6.82
CA TRP A 90 10.59 4.32 6.76
C TRP A 90 11.37 5.09 5.72
N TYR A 91 12.60 5.50 6.07
CA TYR A 91 13.43 6.30 5.18
C TYR A 91 14.90 5.97 5.39
N GLN A 92 15.66 6.22 4.35
CA GLN A 92 17.10 6.05 4.40
C GLN A 92 17.77 7.36 4.81
N ALA A 93 18.76 7.27 5.69
CA ALA A 93 19.57 8.37 6.17
C ALA A 93 21.05 8.04 6.00
N TRP A 94 21.84 9.04 5.59
CA TRP A 94 23.29 8.94 5.45
C TRP A 94 23.96 9.95 6.36
N PRO A 95 24.88 9.53 7.26
CA PRO A 95 25.66 10.44 8.11
C PRO A 95 26.88 11.00 7.38
N GLY A 96 26.82 11.20 6.07
CA GLY A 96 27.91 11.59 5.19
C GLY A 96 28.16 10.56 4.10
N ARG A 97 29.43 10.27 3.81
CA ARG A 97 29.82 9.36 2.70
C ARG A 97 29.84 7.88 3.06
N SER A 98 29.81 7.54 4.33
CA SER A 98 29.95 6.16 4.80
C SER A 98 28.67 5.65 5.44
N GLY A 99 28.14 4.61 4.81
CA GLY A 99 27.00 3.85 5.35
C GLY A 99 25.64 4.49 5.07
N CYS A 100 24.64 3.66 5.22
CA CYS A 100 23.24 4.02 5.12
C CYS A 100 22.52 3.44 6.34
N TYR A 101 21.63 4.20 6.93
CA TYR A 101 20.78 3.76 8.01
C TYR A 101 19.33 3.72 7.53
N MET A 102 18.62 2.66 7.87
CA MET A 102 17.18 2.64 7.78
C MET A 102 16.60 3.23 9.05
N CYS A 103 15.82 4.29 8.92
CA CYS A 103 15.22 5.04 10.01
C CYS A 103 13.70 5.01 9.96
N TYR A 104 13.07 5.30 11.11
CA TYR A 104 11.62 5.32 11.27
C TYR A 104 11.14 6.66 11.81
N ALA A 105 9.95 7.06 11.34
CA ALA A 105 9.20 8.18 11.91
C ALA A 105 7.70 7.88 11.85
N GLU A 106 6.92 8.56 12.69
CA GLU A 106 5.48 8.47 12.71
C GLU A 106 4.82 9.85 12.71
N SER A 107 3.57 9.91 12.24
CA SER A 107 2.80 11.14 12.18
C SER A 107 1.30 10.85 12.29
N ASP A 108 0.57 11.77 12.89
CA ASP A 108 -0.89 11.72 12.94
C ASP A 108 -1.53 12.30 11.65
N ASP A 109 -0.85 13.21 10.99
CA ASP A 109 -1.38 13.99 9.85
C ASP A 109 -0.61 13.79 8.52
N GLY A 110 0.52 13.09 8.53
CA GLY A 110 1.40 12.90 7.37
C GLY A 110 2.26 14.11 7.02
N ILE A 111 2.22 15.16 7.83
CA ILE A 111 2.93 16.43 7.63
C ILE A 111 3.94 16.67 8.75
N ASN A 112 3.49 16.52 9.99
CA ASN A 112 4.31 16.70 11.18
C ASN A 112 4.81 15.33 11.67
N TRP A 113 6.12 15.09 11.50
CA TRP A 113 6.73 13.80 11.77
C TRP A 113 7.52 13.79 13.07
N ILE A 114 7.31 12.77 13.88
CA ILE A 114 8.03 12.48 15.11
C ILE A 114 9.01 11.33 14.82
N LYS A 115 10.26 11.49 15.24
CA LYS A 115 11.33 10.49 15.17
C LYS A 115 11.53 9.88 16.55
N PRO A 116 10.89 8.73 16.87
CA PRO A 116 10.93 8.15 18.21
C PRO A 116 12.31 7.57 18.54
N GLU A 117 12.67 7.52 19.81
CA GLU A 117 13.85 6.80 20.30
C GLU A 117 13.52 5.30 20.34
N LEU A 118 14.05 4.52 19.39
CA LEU A 118 13.76 3.08 19.27
C LEU A 118 14.69 2.22 20.11
N GLY A 119 15.91 2.69 20.41
CA GLY A 119 16.87 1.93 21.21
C GLY A 119 17.51 0.72 20.54
N LEU A 120 17.26 0.50 19.23
CA LEU A 120 17.67 -0.71 18.52
C LEU A 120 19.13 -0.74 18.10
N LEU A 121 19.72 0.44 17.88
CA LEU A 121 21.09 0.57 17.40
C LEU A 121 21.82 1.69 18.14
N THR A 122 23.13 1.51 18.39
CA THR A 122 23.98 2.56 18.95
C THR A 122 24.63 3.37 17.84
N PHE A 123 24.48 4.69 17.89
CA PHE A 123 25.16 5.67 17.05
C PHE A 123 25.96 6.64 17.94
N ASN A 124 27.25 6.75 17.68
CA ASN A 124 28.18 7.62 18.48
C ASN A 124 28.03 7.45 20.01
N GLY A 125 27.88 6.19 20.45
CA GLY A 125 27.80 5.86 21.89
C GLY A 125 26.40 6.02 22.50
N SER A 126 25.37 6.39 21.71
CA SER A 126 24.00 6.56 22.20
C SER A 126 23.01 5.70 21.41
N SER A 127 22.09 5.07 22.11
CA SER A 127 20.93 4.37 21.53
C SER A 127 19.68 5.25 21.40
N LYS A 128 19.76 6.52 21.80
CA LYS A 128 18.66 7.48 21.67
C LYS A 128 18.54 7.97 20.22
N ASN A 129 18.01 7.10 19.38
CA ASN A 129 17.84 7.36 17.95
C ASN A 129 16.66 6.55 17.39
N ASN A 130 16.25 6.91 16.17
CA ASN A 130 15.18 6.24 15.41
C ASN A 130 15.72 5.30 14.32
N ILE A 131 16.95 4.80 14.48
CA ILE A 131 17.58 3.89 13.52
C ILE A 131 17.09 2.46 13.76
N LEU A 132 16.64 1.81 12.70
CA LEU A 132 16.26 0.40 12.72
C LEU A 132 17.47 -0.52 12.50
N PHE A 133 18.23 -0.29 11.42
CA PHE A 133 19.38 -1.10 11.06
C PHE A 133 20.32 -0.35 10.10
N LYS A 134 21.53 -0.91 9.89
CA LYS A 134 22.54 -0.41 8.95
C LYS A 134 22.44 -1.10 7.59
N ASN A 135 22.97 -0.43 6.57
CA ASN A 135 23.18 -0.97 5.22
C ASN A 135 21.90 -1.39 4.51
N GLY A 136 20.76 -0.76 4.80
CA GLY A 136 19.50 -0.98 4.10
C GLY A 136 19.40 -0.16 2.83
N TYR A 137 20.30 -0.37 1.85
CA TYR A 137 20.28 0.38 0.61
C TYR A 137 19.10 0.02 -0.25
N GLY A 138 18.43 1.02 -0.82
CA GLY A 138 17.27 0.82 -1.68
C GLY A 138 16.06 0.19 -0.98
N ALA A 139 16.06 0.18 0.37
CA ALA A 139 15.01 -0.45 1.13
C ALA A 139 13.65 0.16 0.84
N SER A 140 12.68 -0.73 0.60
CA SER A 140 11.25 -0.42 0.49
C SER A 140 10.49 -1.27 1.48
N VAL A 141 9.52 -0.67 2.16
CA VAL A 141 8.69 -1.36 3.16
C VAL A 141 7.26 -1.46 2.66
N ILE A 142 6.69 -2.65 2.76
CA ILE A 142 5.28 -2.91 2.48
C ILE A 142 4.61 -3.51 3.72
N PHE A 143 3.31 -3.32 3.83
CA PHE A 143 2.48 -3.96 4.84
C PHE A 143 1.58 -5.01 4.21
N ASP A 144 1.79 -6.27 4.58
CA ASP A 144 0.98 -7.41 4.15
C ASP A 144 -0.06 -7.74 5.20
N LYS A 145 -1.24 -7.16 5.06
CA LYS A 145 -2.36 -7.39 5.99
C LYS A 145 -2.84 -8.85 6.04
N ASN A 146 -2.53 -9.64 5.01
CA ASN A 146 -2.98 -11.02 4.88
C ASN A 146 -2.00 -12.02 5.48
N ASP A 147 -0.81 -11.59 5.93
CA ASP A 147 0.10 -12.48 6.63
C ASP A 147 -0.55 -12.93 7.95
N PRO A 148 -0.69 -14.26 8.17
CA PRO A 148 -1.30 -14.81 9.37
C PRO A 148 -0.49 -14.49 10.64
N ASP A 149 0.82 -14.28 10.51
CA ASP A 149 1.71 -13.90 11.61
C ASP A 149 1.79 -12.37 11.67
N PRO A 150 1.23 -11.71 12.70
CA PRO A 150 1.25 -10.26 12.82
C PRO A 150 2.66 -9.67 12.87
N ASP A 151 3.65 -10.42 13.39
CA ASP A 151 5.04 -9.97 13.50
C ASP A 151 5.77 -9.96 12.14
N LYS A 152 5.19 -10.59 11.11
CA LYS A 152 5.73 -10.64 9.75
C LYS A 152 4.99 -9.78 8.74
N ARG A 153 4.02 -9.00 9.16
CA ARG A 153 3.23 -8.14 8.26
C ARG A 153 4.03 -7.01 7.63
N TYR A 154 5.03 -6.49 8.32
CA TYR A 154 5.95 -5.53 7.72
C TYR A 154 7.10 -6.26 7.04
N LYS A 155 7.21 -6.09 5.73
CA LYS A 155 8.22 -6.75 4.89
C LYS A 155 9.07 -5.70 4.21
N SER A 156 10.37 -5.95 4.13
CA SER A 156 11.31 -5.07 3.45
C SER A 156 12.24 -5.87 2.56
N ALA A 157 12.53 -5.33 1.38
CA ALA A 157 13.57 -5.80 0.49
C ALA A 157 14.64 -4.71 0.36
N PHE A 158 15.92 -5.09 0.42
CA PHE A 158 17.08 -4.20 0.28
C PHE A 158 18.30 -5.01 -0.16
N TRP A 159 19.38 -4.33 -0.59
CA TRP A 159 20.65 -4.95 -0.97
C TRP A 159 21.81 -4.43 -0.13
#